data_3093a25c93176558808c4196c601e518
#
_entry.id   3093a25c93176558808c4196c601e518
#
_cell.length_a   1.000
_cell.length_b   1.000
_cell.length_c   1.000
_cell.angle_alpha   90.00
_cell.angle_beta   90.00
_cell.angle_gamma   90.00
#
_symmetry.space_group_name_H-M   'P 1'
#
loop_
_entity.id
_entity.type
_entity.pdbx_description
1 polymer ?
#
loop_
_entity_poly.entity_id
_entity_poly.type
_entity_poly.pdbx_seq_one_letter_code
_entity_poly.pdbx_strand_id
1 'polypeptide(L)'
;GVQGFYRMQSKTFDGWMTVRKEKNADMYAVHIVASQKSTPFNSGELDGVSRLKDNSMQVADQSDEKNPVLIAFHGETATIVEPEAFKKSGALGSGVSFDGDFIREKKFEEKNFSTEERKRMSVFLSYFTEIGMMNFTAEDVLSTDTPYEMIRFGIWHNFMNDDSHIQPCAAHGCPWGSLTIDCAYVKDSLQHYFGYNLRQCLSATHPDSSSPYDKYQFDGTRYHFEGAAGEAVYYTQVNEARQRTDGLIEMKGIVYNADGKKDILGNVTALAKPHTWKGKDTLAIVSLKTQFKE
;
A
#
# COMPACT_ATOMS: atom_id res chain seq x y z
N GLY A 1 21.17 18.55 2.96
CA GLY A 1 20.37 18.21 4.14
C GLY A 1 20.04 16.73 4.17
N VAL A 2 19.60 16.21 5.32
CA VAL A 2 19.35 14.77 5.54
C VAL A 2 17.95 14.32 5.11
N GLN A 3 17.09 15.23 4.71
CA GLN A 3 15.75 14.92 4.26
C GLN A 3 15.79 14.07 2.97
N GLY A 4 15.01 13.01 2.92
CA GLY A 4 14.94 12.16 1.75
C GLY A 4 14.35 10.79 2.03
N PHE A 5 14.33 9.98 0.99
CA PHE A 5 14.00 8.57 1.02
C PHE A 5 15.31 7.78 0.86
N TYR A 6 15.48 6.76 1.68
CA TYR A 6 16.69 5.95 1.74
C TYR A 6 16.31 4.47 1.61
N ARG A 7 17.08 3.72 0.82
CA ARG A 7 16.88 2.30 0.61
C ARG A 7 17.97 1.50 1.32
N MET A 8 17.60 0.48 2.07
CA MET A 8 18.53 -0.39 2.80
C MET A 8 19.39 -1.21 1.84
N GLN A 9 20.70 -1.24 2.09
CA GLN A 9 21.67 -2.06 1.38
C GLN A 9 21.94 -3.34 2.16
N SER A 10 21.09 -4.35 1.98
CA SER A 10 21.21 -5.62 2.70
C SER A 10 20.89 -6.82 1.78
N LYS A 11 21.60 -7.92 2.01
CA LYS A 11 21.28 -9.20 1.37
C LYS A 11 20.14 -9.94 2.06
N THR A 12 19.95 -9.67 3.35
CA THR A 12 19.00 -10.38 4.23
C THR A 12 17.66 -9.64 4.35
N PHE A 13 17.70 -8.31 4.31
CA PHE A 13 16.55 -7.46 4.53
C PHE A 13 16.22 -6.65 3.29
N ASP A 14 14.95 -6.38 3.09
CA ASP A 14 14.45 -5.27 2.27
C ASP A 14 13.91 -4.21 3.22
N GLY A 15 14.34 -2.97 3.05
CA GLY A 15 13.97 -1.91 3.95
C GLY A 15 14.13 -0.54 3.34
N TRP A 16 13.45 0.42 3.96
CA TRP A 16 13.54 1.82 3.58
C TRP A 16 13.35 2.73 4.78
N MET A 17 13.81 3.95 4.65
CA MET A 17 13.66 5.01 5.64
C MET A 17 13.24 6.31 4.95
N THR A 18 12.26 7.00 5.52
CA THR A 18 11.94 8.38 5.14
C THR A 18 12.39 9.34 6.24
N VAL A 19 12.96 10.45 5.83
CA VAL A 19 13.33 11.56 6.73
C VAL A 19 12.68 12.83 6.21
N ARG A 20 11.74 13.40 6.94
CA ARG A 20 11.01 14.63 6.59
C ARG A 20 11.26 15.71 7.62
N LYS A 21 11.59 16.91 7.17
CA LYS A 21 11.71 18.07 8.07
C LYS A 21 10.32 18.51 8.53
N GLU A 22 10.17 18.66 9.84
CA GLU A 22 8.94 19.19 10.44
C GLU A 22 8.87 20.73 10.29
N LYS A 23 7.68 21.29 10.51
CA LYS A 23 7.48 22.75 10.46
C LYS A 23 8.30 23.50 11.50
N ASN A 24 8.56 22.86 12.64
CA ASN A 24 9.45 23.39 13.67
C ASN A 24 10.91 23.17 13.27
N ALA A 25 11.72 24.22 13.40
CA ALA A 25 13.13 24.18 13.05
C ALA A 25 13.85 23.04 13.78
N ASP A 26 14.72 22.34 13.05
CA ASP A 26 15.60 21.26 13.53
C ASP A 26 14.94 19.94 13.98
N MET A 27 13.63 19.78 13.82
CA MET A 27 12.94 18.52 14.05
C MET A 27 12.67 17.79 12.73
N TYR A 28 12.81 16.47 12.76
CA TYR A 28 12.61 15.60 11.62
C TYR A 28 11.75 14.40 12.03
N ALA A 29 10.70 14.14 11.27
CA ALA A 29 9.96 12.89 11.36
C ALA A 29 10.75 11.83 10.58
N VAL A 30 10.95 10.68 11.22
CA VAL A 30 11.66 9.53 10.66
C VAL A 30 10.75 8.33 10.73
N HIS A 31 10.64 7.63 9.62
CA HIS A 31 9.91 6.37 9.52
C HIS A 31 10.82 5.34 8.84
N ILE A 32 11.00 4.19 9.49
CA ILE A 32 11.88 3.12 9.05
C ILE A 32 11.08 1.83 8.98
N VAL A 33 11.23 1.10 7.87
CA VAL A 33 10.63 -0.23 7.71
C VAL A 33 11.71 -1.18 7.23
N ALA A 34 11.73 -2.38 7.77
CA ALA A 34 12.53 -3.48 7.25
C ALA A 34 11.75 -4.79 7.31
N SER A 35 11.99 -5.66 6.34
CA SER A 35 11.43 -7.00 6.29
C SER A 35 12.48 -8.02 5.85
N GLN A 36 12.40 -9.22 6.36
CA GLN A 36 13.25 -10.33 5.91
C GLN A 36 12.90 -10.71 4.47
N LYS A 37 13.93 -10.95 3.64
CA LYS A 37 13.77 -11.43 2.26
C LYS A 37 13.44 -12.92 2.15
N SER A 38 13.63 -13.68 3.23
CA SER A 38 13.37 -15.10 3.31
C SER A 38 12.43 -15.45 4.47
N THR A 39 11.86 -16.65 4.44
CA THR A 39 11.04 -17.19 5.53
C THR A 39 11.81 -17.17 6.86
N PRO A 40 11.21 -16.67 7.94
CA PRO A 40 9.77 -16.44 8.19
C PRO A 40 9.20 -15.08 7.74
N PHE A 41 9.85 -14.27 6.96
CA PHE A 41 9.37 -12.97 6.42
C PHE A 41 8.86 -11.97 7.48
N ASN A 42 9.45 -11.94 8.62
CA ASN A 42 9.12 -10.97 9.65
C ASN A 42 9.41 -9.53 9.16
N SER A 43 8.65 -8.58 9.64
CA SER A 43 8.85 -7.16 9.39
C SER A 43 8.90 -6.39 10.69
N GLY A 44 9.55 -5.24 10.66
CA GLY A 44 9.60 -4.28 11.75
C GLY A 44 9.45 -2.87 11.20
N GLU A 45 8.93 -2.00 12.03
CA GLU A 45 8.65 -0.60 11.73
C GLU A 45 9.03 0.25 12.93
N LEU A 46 9.51 1.48 12.68
CA LEU A 46 9.81 2.46 13.70
C LEU A 46 9.38 3.84 13.18
N ASP A 47 8.54 4.50 13.96
CA ASP A 47 8.15 5.88 13.76
C ASP A 47 8.61 6.75 14.90
N GLY A 48 9.26 7.86 14.60
CA GLY A 48 9.70 8.79 15.62
C GLY A 48 10.00 10.17 15.09
N VAL A 49 10.12 11.11 16.01
CA VAL A 49 10.53 12.49 15.72
C VAL A 49 11.82 12.78 16.48
N SER A 50 12.81 13.31 15.76
CA SER A 50 14.13 13.58 16.37
C SER A 50 14.72 14.89 15.88
N ARG A 51 15.63 15.41 16.69
CA ARG A 51 16.45 16.55 16.31
C ARG A 51 17.72 16.08 15.61
N LEU A 52 18.10 16.75 14.52
CA LEU A 52 19.39 16.55 13.88
C LEU A 52 20.48 17.31 14.67
N LYS A 53 21.49 16.58 15.14
CA LYS A 53 22.67 17.15 15.80
C LYS A 53 23.91 16.47 15.23
N ASP A 54 24.89 17.24 14.80
CA ASP A 54 26.19 16.74 14.27
C ASP A 54 26.01 15.63 13.22
N ASN A 55 25.09 15.81 12.28
CA ASN A 55 24.69 14.82 11.27
C ASN A 55 24.18 13.49 11.82
N SER A 56 23.67 13.47 13.04
CA SER A 56 23.08 12.28 13.64
C SER A 56 21.73 12.56 14.28
N MET A 57 20.94 11.52 14.42
CA MET A 57 19.65 11.51 15.10
C MET A 57 19.55 10.32 16.04
N GLN A 58 18.87 10.52 17.16
CA GLN A 58 18.43 9.45 18.05
C GLN A 58 16.92 9.34 17.90
N VAL A 59 16.45 8.27 17.29
CA VAL A 59 15.04 8.07 17.00
C VAL A 59 14.52 6.95 17.89
N ALA A 60 13.57 7.28 18.74
CA ALA A 60 12.88 6.33 19.59
C ALA A 60 11.48 6.07 19.04
N ASP A 61 11.03 4.84 19.18
CA ASP A 61 9.63 4.49 18.95
C ASP A 61 8.76 5.11 20.04
N GLN A 62 7.53 5.48 19.70
CA GLN A 62 6.57 6.05 20.68
C GLN A 62 6.26 5.07 21.83
N SER A 63 6.37 3.77 21.58
CA SER A 63 6.17 2.72 22.58
C SER A 63 7.40 2.42 23.43
N ASP A 64 8.62 2.81 22.99
CA ASP A 64 9.89 2.58 23.69
C ASP A 64 10.84 3.79 23.59
N GLU A 65 10.48 4.89 24.26
CA GLU A 65 11.28 6.12 24.27
C GLU A 65 12.68 5.95 24.90
N LYS A 66 12.91 4.87 25.64
CA LYS A 66 14.15 4.67 26.40
C LYS A 66 15.29 4.08 25.57
N ASN A 67 14.98 3.45 24.46
CA ASN A 67 15.94 2.71 23.66
C ASN A 67 15.98 3.22 22.19
N PRO A 68 16.45 4.47 21.95
CA PRO A 68 16.49 5.02 20.60
C PRO A 68 17.50 4.28 19.70
N VAL A 69 17.20 4.17 18.43
CA VAL A 69 18.18 3.82 17.39
C VAL A 69 18.99 5.06 17.04
N LEU A 70 20.25 4.87 16.70
CA LEU A 70 21.13 5.93 16.23
C LEU A 70 21.19 5.90 14.71
N ILE A 71 20.98 7.07 14.09
CA ILE A 71 21.11 7.28 12.65
C ILE A 71 22.20 8.30 12.40
N ALA A 72 23.26 7.91 11.70
CA ALA A 72 24.34 8.79 11.30
C ALA A 72 24.30 9.04 9.79
N PHE A 73 24.36 10.29 9.37
CA PHE A 73 24.28 10.69 7.96
C PHE A 73 25.65 11.08 7.40
N HIS A 74 26.06 10.44 6.31
CA HIS A 74 27.32 10.63 5.62
C HIS A 74 27.06 10.86 4.12
N GLY A 75 26.81 12.12 3.75
CA GLY A 75 26.44 12.45 2.36
C GLY A 75 25.11 11.80 1.94
N GLU A 76 25.17 10.88 0.99
CA GLU A 76 23.99 10.15 0.49
C GLU A 76 23.72 8.84 1.28
N THR A 77 24.51 8.53 2.28
CA THR A 77 24.35 7.33 3.11
C THR A 77 23.85 7.72 4.50
N ALA A 78 22.93 6.94 5.03
CA ALA A 78 22.54 6.94 6.44
C ALA A 78 22.85 5.56 7.02
N THR A 79 23.67 5.52 8.07
CA THR A 79 23.98 4.28 8.79
C THR A 79 23.12 4.22 10.05
N ILE A 80 22.36 3.13 10.21
CA ILE A 80 21.56 2.87 11.41
C ILE A 80 22.29 1.88 12.28
N VAL A 81 22.33 2.21 13.59
CA VAL A 81 22.88 1.34 14.63
C VAL A 81 21.80 1.13 15.70
N GLU A 82 21.42 -0.12 15.90
CA GLU A 82 20.53 -0.55 16.98
C GLU A 82 21.34 -0.84 18.25
N PRO A 83 21.11 -0.10 19.36
CA PRO A 83 21.71 -0.45 20.62
C PRO A 83 21.23 -1.84 21.11
N GLU A 84 22.07 -2.53 21.89
CA GLU A 84 21.72 -3.84 22.45
C GLU A 84 20.43 -3.80 23.30
N ALA A 85 20.14 -2.67 23.96
CA ALA A 85 18.91 -2.48 24.70
C ALA A 85 17.68 -2.47 23.77
N PHE A 86 17.77 -1.81 22.59
CA PHE A 86 16.72 -1.82 21.58
C PHE A 86 16.48 -3.23 21.01
N LYS A 87 17.56 -3.96 20.68
CA LYS A 87 17.46 -5.35 20.19
C LYS A 87 16.75 -6.28 21.17
N LYS A 88 16.96 -6.06 22.47
CA LYS A 88 16.35 -6.84 23.57
C LYS A 88 14.94 -6.41 23.92
N SER A 89 14.50 -5.23 23.51
CA SER A 89 13.15 -4.72 23.83
C SER A 89 12.04 -5.48 23.12
N GLY A 90 12.35 -6.17 22.01
CA GLY A 90 11.36 -6.85 21.18
C GLY A 90 10.51 -5.89 20.34
N ALA A 91 10.90 -4.63 20.23
CA ALA A 91 10.21 -3.60 19.45
C ALA A 91 10.08 -3.98 17.97
N LEU A 92 11.03 -4.79 17.45
CA LEU A 92 10.96 -5.36 16.10
C LEU A 92 10.52 -6.81 16.16
N GLY A 93 9.89 -7.27 15.08
CA GLY A 93 9.57 -8.69 14.91
C GLY A 93 10.83 -9.56 15.03
N SER A 94 10.68 -10.80 15.49
CA SER A 94 11.80 -11.73 15.70
C SER A 94 12.69 -11.85 14.46
N GLY A 95 13.99 -11.59 14.62
CA GLY A 95 15.00 -11.68 13.58
C GLY A 95 14.98 -10.54 12.55
N VAL A 96 14.26 -9.44 12.80
CA VAL A 96 14.32 -8.22 11.99
C VAL A 96 15.34 -7.27 12.59
N SER A 97 16.07 -6.55 11.74
CA SER A 97 17.00 -5.51 12.14
C SER A 97 17.01 -4.35 11.15
N PHE A 98 17.18 -3.15 11.67
CA PHE A 98 17.48 -1.94 10.89
C PHE A 98 18.99 -1.68 10.76
N ASP A 99 19.84 -2.42 11.48
CA ASP A 99 21.29 -2.22 11.41
C ASP A 99 21.80 -2.24 9.98
N GLY A 100 22.56 -1.24 9.61
CA GLY A 100 23.25 -1.16 8.32
C GLY A 100 23.10 0.16 7.59
N ASP A 101 23.52 0.14 6.34
CA ASP A 101 23.56 1.32 5.48
C ASP A 101 22.29 1.43 4.63
N PHE A 102 21.79 2.66 4.61
CA PHE A 102 20.68 3.09 3.79
C PHE A 102 21.19 4.15 2.81
N ILE A 103 21.12 3.87 1.54
CA ILE A 103 21.54 4.82 0.49
C ILE A 103 20.35 5.70 0.12
N ARG A 104 20.59 7.02 0.09
CA ARG A 104 19.60 7.98 -0.35
C ARG A 104 19.26 7.73 -1.81
N GLU A 105 18.01 7.47 -2.07
CA GLU A 105 17.52 7.48 -3.44
C GLU A 105 17.56 8.93 -3.98
N LYS A 106 17.88 9.07 -5.26
CA LYS A 106 17.91 10.39 -5.91
C LYS A 106 16.60 11.11 -5.60
N LYS A 107 16.71 12.41 -5.23
CA LYS A 107 15.54 13.28 -5.18
C LYS A 107 14.82 13.14 -6.52
N PHE A 108 13.57 12.72 -6.48
CA PHE A 108 12.75 12.78 -7.67
C PHE A 108 12.62 14.25 -8.08
N GLU A 109 12.78 14.53 -9.36
CA GLU A 109 12.44 15.84 -9.88
C GLU A 109 10.93 16.00 -9.83
N GLU A 110 10.46 17.17 -9.41
CA GLU A 110 9.05 17.50 -9.52
C GLU A 110 8.65 17.44 -11.00
N LYS A 111 7.71 16.58 -11.32
CA LYS A 111 7.27 16.35 -12.69
C LYS A 111 5.75 16.47 -12.77
N ASN A 112 5.28 17.26 -13.72
CA ASN A 112 3.89 17.23 -14.14
C ASN A 112 3.70 16.15 -15.23
N PHE A 113 2.61 15.43 -15.17
CA PHE A 113 2.32 14.35 -16.09
C PHE A 113 1.53 14.85 -17.30
N SER A 114 1.82 14.28 -18.46
CA SER A 114 1.12 14.53 -19.72
C SER A 114 -0.34 14.08 -19.64
N THR A 115 -1.15 14.51 -20.60
CA THR A 115 -2.56 14.08 -20.72
C THR A 115 -2.67 12.57 -20.86
N GLU A 116 -1.76 11.93 -21.61
CA GLU A 116 -1.79 10.50 -21.84
C GLU A 116 -1.41 9.70 -20.56
N GLU A 117 -0.42 10.19 -19.81
CA GLU A 117 -0.08 9.61 -18.51
C GLU A 117 -1.25 9.74 -17.52
N ARG A 118 -1.93 10.91 -17.49
CA ARG A 118 -3.13 11.10 -16.65
C ARG A 118 -4.30 10.21 -17.03
N LYS A 119 -4.48 9.88 -18.32
CA LYS A 119 -5.49 8.89 -18.76
C LYS A 119 -5.19 7.51 -18.15
N ARG A 120 -3.92 7.06 -18.18
CA ARG A 120 -3.52 5.78 -17.54
C ARG A 120 -3.76 5.82 -16.04
N MET A 121 -3.46 6.95 -15.38
CA MET A 121 -3.76 7.14 -13.97
C MET A 121 -5.26 7.14 -13.67
N SER A 122 -6.07 7.66 -14.60
CA SER A 122 -7.54 7.58 -14.50
C SER A 122 -8.03 6.13 -14.49
N VAL A 123 -7.51 5.30 -15.39
CA VAL A 123 -7.81 3.86 -15.42
C VAL A 123 -7.36 3.18 -14.12
N PHE A 124 -6.12 3.47 -13.68
CA PHE A 124 -5.57 2.94 -12.43
C PHE A 124 -6.45 3.26 -11.21
N LEU A 125 -6.91 4.50 -11.05
CA LEU A 125 -7.80 4.86 -9.95
C LEU A 125 -9.20 4.28 -10.11
N SER A 126 -9.68 4.10 -11.35
CA SER A 126 -10.99 3.50 -11.61
C SER A 126 -11.09 2.07 -11.13
N TYR A 127 -10.02 1.30 -11.12
CA TYR A 127 -10.00 -0.05 -10.55
C TYR A 127 -10.38 -0.13 -9.07
N PHE A 128 -10.23 0.96 -8.34
CA PHE A 128 -10.68 1.05 -6.95
C PHE A 128 -12.11 1.56 -6.86
N THR A 129 -12.44 2.61 -7.62
CA THR A 129 -13.76 3.24 -7.52
C THR A 129 -14.86 2.40 -8.14
N GLU A 130 -14.59 1.57 -9.15
CA GLU A 130 -15.56 0.66 -9.77
C GLU A 130 -16.07 -0.42 -8.82
N ILE A 131 -15.29 -0.76 -7.80
CA ILE A 131 -15.69 -1.71 -6.75
C ILE A 131 -16.09 -1.00 -5.45
N GLY A 132 -16.35 0.30 -5.50
CA GLY A 132 -16.80 1.09 -4.35
C GLY A 132 -15.74 1.46 -3.33
N MET A 133 -14.45 1.27 -3.61
CA MET A 133 -13.37 1.70 -2.72
C MET A 133 -13.07 3.19 -2.94
N MET A 134 -13.76 4.04 -2.16
CA MET A 134 -13.78 5.48 -2.36
C MET A 134 -12.93 6.28 -1.35
N ASN A 135 -12.70 5.71 -0.16
CA ASN A 135 -11.96 6.36 0.91
C ASN A 135 -11.17 5.32 1.68
N PHE A 136 -9.86 5.28 1.48
CA PHE A 136 -8.99 4.32 2.17
C PHE A 136 -7.52 4.76 2.13
N THR A 137 -6.72 4.18 3.02
CA THR A 137 -5.27 4.08 2.88
C THR A 137 -4.89 2.65 2.53
N ALA A 138 -3.74 2.46 1.87
CA ALA A 138 -3.23 1.11 1.59
C ALA A 138 -2.96 0.33 2.88
N GLU A 139 -2.54 1.01 3.94
CA GLU A 139 -2.30 0.44 5.26
C GLU A 139 -3.59 -0.19 5.84
N ASP A 140 -4.70 0.54 5.80
CA ASP A 140 -5.99 0.03 6.29
C ASP A 140 -6.45 -1.20 5.50
N VAL A 141 -6.32 -1.16 4.15
CA VAL A 141 -6.73 -2.26 3.25
C VAL A 141 -5.88 -3.50 3.46
N LEU A 142 -4.57 -3.32 3.69
CA LEU A 142 -3.60 -4.42 3.80
C LEU A 142 -3.49 -5.00 5.21
N SER A 143 -4.36 -4.61 6.13
CA SER A 143 -4.39 -5.15 7.48
C SER A 143 -4.64 -6.67 7.46
N THR A 144 -3.75 -7.42 8.10
CA THR A 144 -3.88 -8.88 8.22
C THR A 144 -4.86 -9.29 9.32
N ASP A 145 -5.16 -8.40 10.24
CA ASP A 145 -6.14 -8.64 11.31
C ASP A 145 -7.57 -8.58 10.79
N THR A 146 -7.78 -7.78 9.73
CA THR A 146 -9.07 -7.63 9.04
C THR A 146 -8.87 -7.74 7.52
N PRO A 147 -8.63 -8.93 6.97
CA PRO A 147 -8.21 -9.10 5.57
C PRO A 147 -9.33 -8.87 4.54
N TYR A 148 -10.53 -8.48 4.97
CA TYR A 148 -11.71 -8.39 4.12
C TYR A 148 -11.51 -7.46 2.91
N GLU A 149 -11.11 -6.21 3.12
CA GLU A 149 -10.96 -5.24 2.03
C GLU A 149 -9.86 -5.63 1.05
N MET A 150 -8.79 -6.22 1.55
CA MET A 150 -7.69 -6.73 0.74
C MET A 150 -8.15 -7.87 -0.18
N ILE A 151 -8.83 -8.86 0.37
CA ILE A 151 -9.35 -10.01 -0.38
C ILE A 151 -10.48 -9.57 -1.32
N ARG A 152 -11.36 -8.70 -0.86
CA ARG A 152 -12.42 -8.08 -1.66
C ARG A 152 -11.85 -7.41 -2.90
N PHE A 153 -10.83 -6.56 -2.74
CA PHE A 153 -10.18 -5.91 -3.89
C PHE A 153 -9.66 -6.95 -4.89
N GLY A 154 -8.89 -7.93 -4.43
CA GLY A 154 -8.28 -8.92 -5.31
C GLY A 154 -9.32 -9.73 -6.10
N ILE A 155 -10.44 -10.10 -5.47
CA ILE A 155 -11.53 -10.84 -6.12
C ILE A 155 -12.28 -9.96 -7.11
N TRP A 156 -12.81 -8.83 -6.64
CA TRP A 156 -13.67 -7.97 -7.45
C TRP A 156 -12.95 -7.29 -8.59
N HIS A 157 -11.66 -6.94 -8.43
CA HIS A 157 -10.86 -6.42 -9.53
C HIS A 157 -10.76 -7.44 -10.68
N ASN A 158 -10.51 -8.73 -10.39
CA ASN A 158 -10.50 -9.76 -11.43
C ASN A 158 -11.90 -9.98 -12.01
N PHE A 159 -12.94 -10.02 -11.18
CA PHE A 159 -14.32 -10.21 -11.64
C PHE A 159 -14.76 -9.12 -12.62
N MET A 160 -14.37 -7.87 -12.38
CA MET A 160 -14.76 -6.72 -13.21
C MET A 160 -13.88 -6.55 -14.46
N ASN A 161 -12.59 -6.94 -14.40
CA ASN A 161 -11.61 -6.57 -15.43
C ASN A 161 -10.95 -7.74 -16.14
N ASP A 162 -11.02 -8.95 -15.59
CA ASP A 162 -10.49 -10.18 -16.20
C ASP A 162 -11.30 -11.40 -15.72
N ASP A 163 -12.49 -11.54 -16.29
CA ASP A 163 -13.43 -12.61 -15.97
C ASP A 163 -12.91 -14.03 -16.34
N SER A 164 -11.86 -14.11 -17.16
CA SER A 164 -11.21 -15.38 -17.50
C SER A 164 -10.62 -16.10 -16.29
N HIS A 165 -10.36 -15.36 -15.21
CA HIS A 165 -9.89 -15.89 -13.93
C HIS A 165 -11.04 -16.43 -13.04
N ILE A 166 -12.28 -16.12 -13.39
CA ILE A 166 -13.45 -16.49 -12.62
C ILE A 166 -14.07 -17.78 -13.19
N GLN A 167 -14.40 -18.70 -12.35
CA GLN A 167 -15.01 -19.97 -12.73
C GLN A 167 -16.22 -20.26 -11.88
N PRO A 168 -17.26 -20.94 -12.44
CA PRO A 168 -18.32 -21.46 -11.63
C PRO A 168 -17.80 -22.44 -10.56
N CYS A 169 -18.41 -22.45 -9.37
CA CYS A 169 -18.14 -23.50 -8.39
C CYS A 169 -18.64 -24.84 -8.95
N ALA A 170 -17.72 -25.81 -9.06
CA ALA A 170 -18.05 -27.12 -9.63
C ALA A 170 -18.96 -27.97 -8.75
N ALA A 171 -19.03 -27.69 -7.44
CA ALA A 171 -19.89 -28.40 -6.51
C ALA A 171 -21.35 -27.95 -6.65
N HIS A 172 -22.26 -28.86 -6.94
CA HIS A 172 -23.70 -28.56 -6.98
C HIS A 172 -24.16 -28.07 -5.61
N GLY A 173 -24.73 -26.86 -5.55
CA GLY A 173 -25.15 -26.24 -4.29
C GLY A 173 -23.99 -25.86 -3.38
N CYS A 174 -22.90 -25.35 -3.94
CA CYS A 174 -21.76 -24.87 -3.16
C CYS A 174 -22.22 -23.92 -2.04
N PRO A 175 -21.98 -24.23 -0.76
CA PRO A 175 -22.48 -23.43 0.35
C PRO A 175 -21.72 -22.10 0.54
N TRP A 176 -20.66 -21.92 -0.22
CA TRP A 176 -19.73 -20.79 -0.06
C TRP A 176 -19.80 -19.75 -1.18
N GLY A 177 -20.67 -20.00 -2.17
CA GLY A 177 -20.85 -19.09 -3.31
C GLY A 177 -20.84 -19.81 -4.65
N SER A 178 -21.42 -19.15 -5.65
CA SER A 178 -21.59 -19.71 -7.00
C SER A 178 -20.34 -19.61 -7.87
N LEU A 179 -19.38 -18.76 -7.48
CA LEU A 179 -18.17 -18.44 -8.24
C LEU A 179 -16.90 -18.79 -7.46
N THR A 180 -15.82 -19.03 -8.21
CA THR A 180 -14.50 -19.27 -7.64
C THR A 180 -13.42 -18.52 -8.39
N ILE A 181 -12.35 -18.18 -7.66
CA ILE A 181 -11.10 -17.61 -8.21
C ILE A 181 -9.90 -18.24 -7.51
N ASP A 182 -8.86 -18.57 -8.26
CA ASP A 182 -7.60 -19.03 -7.68
C ASP A 182 -6.93 -17.92 -6.84
N CYS A 183 -6.44 -18.27 -5.66
CA CYS A 183 -5.76 -17.33 -4.79
C CYS A 183 -4.53 -16.68 -5.45
N ALA A 184 -3.91 -17.33 -6.43
CA ALA A 184 -2.78 -16.76 -7.15
C ALA A 184 -3.15 -15.45 -7.87
N TYR A 185 -4.35 -15.35 -8.43
CA TYR A 185 -4.82 -14.12 -9.08
C TYR A 185 -5.11 -13.00 -8.09
N VAL A 186 -5.64 -13.34 -6.92
CA VAL A 186 -5.84 -12.37 -5.82
C VAL A 186 -4.49 -11.82 -5.37
N LYS A 187 -3.49 -12.68 -5.17
CA LYS A 187 -2.11 -12.29 -4.83
C LYS A 187 -1.49 -11.38 -5.90
N ASP A 188 -1.69 -11.72 -7.16
CA ASP A 188 -1.15 -10.95 -8.29
C ASP A 188 -1.74 -9.54 -8.34
N SER A 189 -3.05 -9.40 -8.13
CA SER A 189 -3.71 -8.10 -8.04
C SER A 189 -3.18 -7.26 -6.88
N LEU A 190 -2.99 -7.84 -5.71
CA LEU A 190 -2.43 -7.12 -4.56
C LEU A 190 -0.99 -6.67 -4.79
N GLN A 191 -0.18 -7.53 -5.41
CA GLN A 191 1.18 -7.14 -5.79
C GLN A 191 1.18 -6.01 -6.82
N HIS A 192 0.32 -6.09 -7.83
CA HIS A 192 0.24 -5.09 -8.90
C HIS A 192 -0.18 -3.72 -8.38
N TYR A 193 -1.29 -3.66 -7.64
CA TYR A 193 -1.95 -2.38 -7.31
C TYR A 193 -1.56 -1.79 -5.96
N PHE A 194 -1.05 -2.60 -5.03
CA PHE A 194 -0.60 -2.14 -3.72
C PHE A 194 0.92 -2.34 -3.50
N GLY A 195 1.59 -3.09 -4.39
CA GLY A 195 2.97 -3.49 -4.17
C GLY A 195 3.12 -4.45 -2.98
N TYR A 196 2.05 -5.21 -2.65
CA TYR A 196 1.97 -6.06 -1.47
C TYR A 196 2.00 -7.54 -1.83
N ASN A 197 2.88 -8.29 -1.17
CA ASN A 197 3.00 -9.74 -1.34
C ASN A 197 2.17 -10.46 -0.27
N LEU A 198 0.94 -10.83 -0.59
CA LEU A 198 0.09 -11.63 0.32
C LEU A 198 0.74 -12.98 0.61
N ARG A 199 1.12 -13.20 1.86
CA ARG A 199 1.82 -14.40 2.31
C ARG A 199 0.91 -15.63 2.29
N GLN A 200 -0.26 -15.50 2.89
CA GLN A 200 -1.22 -16.58 3.07
C GLN A 200 -2.62 -16.12 2.64
N CYS A 201 -3.34 -17.00 1.93
CA CYS A 201 -4.73 -16.79 1.63
C CYS A 201 -5.57 -17.26 2.80
N LEU A 202 -6.49 -16.41 3.25
CA LEU A 202 -7.38 -16.64 4.38
C LEU A 202 -8.81 -16.31 3.96
N SER A 203 -9.79 -17.04 4.50
CA SER A 203 -11.18 -16.61 4.37
C SER A 203 -11.40 -15.25 4.99
N ALA A 204 -12.30 -14.47 4.40
CA ALA A 204 -12.61 -13.13 4.87
C ALA A 204 -14.11 -12.87 4.82
N THR A 205 -14.62 -12.17 5.82
CA THR A 205 -16.02 -11.77 5.92
C THR A 205 -16.07 -10.34 6.42
N HIS A 206 -16.95 -9.54 5.87
CA HIS A 206 -17.17 -8.19 6.36
C HIS A 206 -17.67 -8.23 7.81
N PRO A 207 -17.07 -7.52 8.76
CA PRO A 207 -17.39 -7.66 10.18
C PRO A 207 -18.85 -7.31 10.51
N ASP A 208 -19.43 -6.34 9.80
CA ASP A 208 -20.76 -5.79 10.07
C ASP A 208 -21.83 -6.25 9.06
N SER A 209 -21.53 -7.26 8.23
CA SER A 209 -22.46 -7.73 7.21
C SER A 209 -22.79 -9.21 7.36
N SER A 210 -24.08 -9.53 7.19
CA SER A 210 -24.56 -10.91 7.05
C SER A 210 -24.79 -11.35 5.59
N SER A 211 -24.57 -10.43 4.64
CA SER A 211 -24.79 -10.67 3.22
C SER A 211 -23.87 -11.78 2.69
N PRO A 212 -24.36 -12.67 1.83
CA PRO A 212 -23.52 -13.66 1.18
C PRO A 212 -22.49 -13.04 0.23
N TYR A 213 -22.74 -11.82 -0.27
CA TYR A 213 -21.82 -11.07 -1.15
C TYR A 213 -20.59 -10.52 -0.40
N ASP A 214 -20.64 -10.49 0.93
CA ASP A 214 -19.57 -9.99 1.80
C ASP A 214 -18.77 -11.12 2.46
N LYS A 215 -18.79 -12.31 1.86
CA LYS A 215 -18.10 -13.50 2.34
C LYS A 215 -17.22 -14.09 1.26
N TYR A 216 -15.95 -14.27 1.58
CA TYR A 216 -14.93 -14.86 0.72
C TYR A 216 -14.36 -16.07 1.42
N GLN A 217 -14.81 -17.26 1.04
CA GLN A 217 -14.41 -18.50 1.68
C GLN A 217 -13.22 -19.11 0.92
N PHE A 218 -12.13 -19.35 1.61
CA PHE A 218 -10.95 -20.00 1.04
C PHE A 218 -10.97 -21.50 1.35
N ASP A 219 -10.84 -22.34 0.32
CA ASP A 219 -10.89 -23.82 0.42
C ASP A 219 -9.49 -24.47 0.50
N GLY A 220 -8.42 -23.68 0.53
CA GLY A 220 -7.02 -24.12 0.48
C GLY A 220 -6.34 -23.84 -0.87
N THR A 221 -7.12 -23.56 -1.91
CA THR A 221 -6.63 -23.24 -3.27
C THR A 221 -7.34 -22.03 -3.86
N ARG A 222 -8.64 -21.97 -3.71
CA ARG A 222 -9.53 -20.98 -4.34
C ARG A 222 -10.36 -20.25 -3.31
N TYR A 223 -10.73 -19.05 -3.66
CA TYR A 223 -11.80 -18.31 -3.01
C TYR A 223 -13.13 -18.66 -3.66
N HIS A 224 -14.16 -18.88 -2.84
CA HIS A 224 -15.55 -19.00 -3.22
C HIS A 224 -16.28 -17.72 -2.82
N PHE A 225 -17.13 -17.21 -3.69
CA PHE A 225 -17.88 -15.98 -3.46
C PHE A 225 -19.16 -15.92 -4.30
N GLU A 226 -20.09 -15.05 -3.93
CA GLU A 226 -21.25 -14.74 -4.74
C GLU A 226 -20.98 -13.53 -5.65
N GLY A 227 -21.30 -13.65 -6.93
CA GLY A 227 -21.26 -12.56 -7.87
C GLY A 227 -22.45 -11.62 -7.64
N ALA A 228 -22.19 -10.32 -7.51
CA ALA A 228 -23.24 -9.31 -7.45
C ALA A 228 -23.55 -8.82 -8.88
N ALA A 229 -24.83 -8.49 -9.13
CA ALA A 229 -25.25 -7.85 -10.37
C ALA A 229 -26.04 -6.58 -10.03
N GLY A 230 -25.75 -5.50 -10.77
CA GLY A 230 -26.57 -4.28 -10.75
C GLY A 230 -26.17 -3.20 -9.75
N GLU A 231 -24.96 -3.27 -9.16
CA GLU A 231 -24.42 -2.16 -8.40
C GLU A 231 -23.93 -1.02 -9.33
N ALA A 232 -24.05 0.22 -8.84
CA ALA A 232 -23.55 1.38 -9.57
C ALA A 232 -22.03 1.33 -9.66
N VAL A 233 -21.50 1.51 -10.87
CA VAL A 233 -20.06 1.51 -11.15
C VAL A 233 -19.60 2.96 -11.29
N TYR A 234 -18.47 3.29 -10.67
CA TYR A 234 -17.92 4.63 -10.66
C TYR A 234 -16.52 4.64 -11.25
N TYR A 235 -16.27 5.60 -12.12
CA TYR A 235 -14.96 5.79 -12.73
C TYR A 235 -14.34 7.11 -12.28
N THR A 236 -13.03 7.19 -12.44
CA THR A 236 -12.23 8.36 -12.09
C THR A 236 -11.63 9.00 -13.33
N GLN A 237 -11.64 10.33 -13.37
CA GLN A 237 -10.87 11.09 -14.35
C GLN A 237 -9.85 11.96 -13.62
N VAL A 238 -8.56 11.69 -13.84
CA VAL A 238 -7.45 12.48 -13.30
C VAL A 238 -7.23 13.70 -14.17
N ASN A 239 -7.42 14.88 -13.61
CA ASN A 239 -7.24 16.16 -14.28
C ASN A 239 -5.84 16.72 -14.04
N GLU A 240 -5.27 16.50 -12.86
CA GLU A 240 -3.95 16.94 -12.43
C GLU A 240 -3.19 15.78 -11.82
N ALA A 241 -1.90 15.68 -12.16
CA ALA A 241 -0.98 14.75 -11.52
C ALA A 241 0.41 15.35 -11.47
N ARG A 242 1.09 15.19 -10.34
CA ARG A 242 2.47 15.62 -10.17
C ARG A 242 3.26 14.61 -9.34
N GLN A 243 4.50 14.39 -9.73
CA GLN A 243 5.45 13.67 -8.89
C GLN A 243 6.08 14.65 -7.90
N ARG A 244 6.09 14.27 -6.65
CA ARG A 244 6.69 15.03 -5.55
C ARG A 244 8.18 14.67 -5.42
N THR A 245 8.93 15.50 -4.71
CA THR A 245 10.35 15.25 -4.43
C THR A 245 10.62 14.03 -3.56
N ASP A 246 9.60 13.53 -2.84
CA ASP A 246 9.67 12.27 -2.09
C ASP A 246 9.32 11.04 -2.95
N GLY A 247 9.11 11.23 -4.25
CA GLY A 247 8.79 10.20 -5.21
C GLY A 247 7.32 9.80 -5.27
N LEU A 248 6.48 10.28 -4.35
CA LEU A 248 5.03 10.04 -4.42
C LEU A 248 4.42 10.82 -5.59
N ILE A 249 3.39 10.23 -6.16
CA ILE A 249 2.58 10.84 -7.22
C ILE A 249 1.26 11.26 -6.61
N GLU A 250 1.02 12.56 -6.57
CA GLU A 250 -0.24 13.15 -6.17
C GLU A 250 -1.14 13.28 -7.40
N MET A 251 -2.36 12.79 -7.31
CA MET A 251 -3.37 12.83 -8.37
C MET A 251 -4.62 13.52 -7.85
N LYS A 252 -5.22 14.41 -8.69
CA LYS A 252 -6.49 15.07 -8.41
C LYS A 252 -7.41 14.95 -9.62
N GLY A 253 -8.68 14.75 -9.35
CA GLY A 253 -9.65 14.55 -10.42
C GLY A 253 -11.09 14.52 -9.91
N ILE A 254 -11.92 13.87 -10.69
CA ILE A 254 -13.34 13.69 -10.41
C ILE A 254 -13.71 12.21 -10.41
N VAL A 255 -14.74 11.88 -9.65
CA VAL A 255 -15.46 10.60 -9.73
C VAL A 255 -16.81 10.83 -10.38
N TYR A 256 -17.18 9.96 -11.31
CA TYR A 256 -18.43 10.05 -12.05
C TYR A 256 -19.06 8.66 -12.24
N ASN A 257 -20.37 8.63 -12.48
CA ASN A 257 -21.09 7.41 -12.75
C ASN A 257 -20.67 6.85 -14.13
N ALA A 258 -20.43 5.55 -14.22
CA ALA A 258 -20.03 4.88 -15.47
C ALA A 258 -21.04 5.05 -16.60
N ASP A 259 -22.34 5.19 -16.27
CA ASP A 259 -23.42 5.39 -17.25
C ASP A 259 -23.37 6.77 -17.94
N GLY A 260 -22.65 7.73 -17.37
CA GLY A 260 -22.50 9.04 -17.97
C GLY A 260 -21.50 9.95 -17.31
N LYS A 261 -20.45 10.37 -18.04
CA LYS A 261 -19.43 11.32 -17.58
C LYS A 261 -19.99 12.67 -17.08
N LYS A 262 -21.25 12.97 -17.34
CA LYS A 262 -21.91 14.20 -16.91
C LYS A 262 -22.39 14.11 -15.45
N ASP A 263 -22.56 12.90 -14.95
CA ASP A 263 -22.97 12.65 -13.57
C ASP A 263 -21.75 12.61 -12.65
N ILE A 264 -21.24 13.79 -12.32
CA ILE A 264 -20.07 13.95 -11.45
C ILE A 264 -20.52 13.88 -10.01
N LEU A 265 -20.09 12.84 -9.30
CA LEU A 265 -20.42 12.60 -7.89
C LEU A 265 -19.56 13.42 -6.93
N GLY A 266 -18.32 13.70 -7.30
CA GLY A 266 -17.42 14.40 -6.39
C GLY A 266 -16.02 14.58 -6.94
N ASN A 267 -15.14 15.10 -6.08
CA ASN A 267 -13.72 15.22 -6.35
C ASN A 267 -12.96 14.04 -5.73
N VAL A 268 -11.88 13.62 -6.38
CA VAL A 268 -10.97 12.60 -5.88
C VAL A 268 -9.58 13.16 -5.72
N THR A 269 -8.91 12.74 -4.66
CA THR A 269 -7.46 12.92 -4.46
C THR A 269 -6.85 11.57 -4.15
N ALA A 270 -5.69 11.29 -4.74
CA ALA A 270 -4.99 10.04 -4.48
C ALA A 270 -3.49 10.27 -4.39
N LEU A 271 -2.84 9.40 -3.62
CA LEU A 271 -1.38 9.26 -3.59
C LEU A 271 -1.02 7.85 -4.06
N ALA A 272 -0.01 7.77 -4.91
CA ALA A 272 0.57 6.51 -5.35
C ALA A 272 2.10 6.62 -5.35
N LYS A 273 2.76 5.48 -5.34
CA LYS A 273 4.22 5.39 -5.51
C LYS A 273 4.55 4.67 -6.81
N PRO A 274 5.66 5.04 -7.51
CA PRO A 274 6.18 4.21 -8.59
C PRO A 274 6.41 2.78 -8.11
N HIS A 275 6.03 1.82 -8.92
CA HIS A 275 6.14 0.40 -8.61
C HIS A 275 6.53 -0.37 -9.86
N THR A 276 7.14 -1.52 -9.70
CA THR A 276 7.43 -2.46 -10.79
C THR A 276 6.69 -3.76 -10.55
N TRP A 277 5.86 -4.16 -11.51
CA TRP A 277 5.15 -5.42 -11.49
C TRP A 277 5.48 -6.23 -12.74
N LYS A 278 5.96 -7.46 -12.57
CA LYS A 278 6.37 -8.35 -13.68
C LYS A 278 7.31 -7.66 -14.70
N GLY A 279 8.23 -6.83 -14.20
CA GLY A 279 9.19 -6.09 -15.03
C GLY A 279 8.63 -4.87 -15.77
N LYS A 280 7.38 -4.48 -15.50
CA LYS A 280 6.74 -3.29 -16.08
C LYS A 280 6.58 -2.20 -15.02
N ASP A 281 6.88 -0.97 -15.41
CA ASP A 281 6.63 0.18 -14.56
C ASP A 281 5.14 0.43 -14.41
N THR A 282 4.69 0.54 -13.17
CA THR A 282 3.30 0.77 -12.78
C THR A 282 3.23 1.65 -11.53
N LEU A 283 2.08 1.73 -10.92
CA LEU A 283 1.80 2.45 -9.69
C LEU A 283 1.32 1.49 -8.61
N ALA A 284 1.72 1.75 -7.37
CA ALA A 284 1.07 1.17 -6.20
C ALA A 284 0.34 2.28 -5.44
N ILE A 285 -0.93 2.05 -5.10
CA ILE A 285 -1.74 3.01 -4.36
C ILE A 285 -1.22 3.18 -2.93
N VAL A 286 -1.25 4.40 -2.44
CA VAL A 286 -0.97 4.74 -1.03
C VAL A 286 -2.23 5.19 -0.33
N SER A 287 -3.03 6.04 -0.99
CA SER A 287 -4.33 6.45 -0.46
C SER A 287 -5.24 6.97 -1.57
N LEU A 288 -6.53 6.86 -1.35
CA LEU A 288 -7.58 7.46 -2.18
C LEU A 288 -8.63 8.09 -1.27
N LYS A 289 -9.04 9.32 -1.59
CA LYS A 289 -10.08 10.05 -0.88
C LYS A 289 -11.03 10.70 -1.86
N THR A 290 -12.32 10.48 -1.67
CA THR A 290 -13.39 11.10 -2.44
C THR A 290 -14.18 12.07 -1.57
N GLN A 291 -14.41 13.28 -2.07
CA GLN A 291 -15.31 14.25 -1.49
C GLN A 291 -16.54 14.32 -2.38
N PHE A 292 -17.63 13.74 -1.91
CA PHE A 292 -18.90 13.78 -2.64
C PHE A 292 -19.48 15.20 -2.66
N LYS A 293 -20.20 15.53 -3.74
CA LYS A 293 -21.00 16.75 -3.82
C LYS A 293 -22.21 16.58 -2.88
N GLU A 294 -22.50 17.62 -2.14
CA GLU A 294 -23.76 17.75 -1.38
C GLU A 294 -24.94 17.93 -2.33
#